data_9bb7bac440a591e60d88e8eb59a8555b
#
_entry.id   9bb7bac440a591e60d88e8eb59a8555b
#
_cell.length_a   1.000
_cell.length_b   1.000
_cell.length_c   1.000
_cell.angle_alpha   90.00
_cell.angle_beta   90.00
_cell.angle_gamma   90.00
#
_symmetry.space_group_name_H-M   'P 1'
#
loop_
_entity.id
_entity.type
_entity.pdbx_description
1 polymer ?
#
loop_
_entity_poly.entity_id
_entity_poly.type
_entity_poly.pdbx_seq_one_letter_code
_entity_poly.pdbx_strand_id
1 'polypeptide(L)'
;MEPVSAFSSFDCNWICGFMREFYQNFYKHPSDEAIKDSEEYKEKNRIRFELENEVEEMLGGNSTAEYKIFDDFLTAFYDEYEVLLEEMYLLGAYDRERMLR
;
A
#
# COMPACT_ATOMS: atom_id res chain seq x y z
N MET A 1 17.01 4.06 16.14
CA MET A 1 15.77 3.47 16.64
C MET A 1 14.85 3.19 15.47
N GLU A 2 14.36 2.00 15.41
CA GLU A 2 13.46 1.62 14.33
C GLU A 2 12.04 2.10 14.59
N PRO A 3 11.36 2.67 13.59
CA PRO A 3 10.00 3.18 13.78
C PRO A 3 9.02 2.12 14.31
N VAL A 4 9.11 0.90 13.80
CA VAL A 4 8.21 -0.17 14.24
C VAL A 4 8.46 -0.53 15.69
N SER A 5 9.73 -0.62 16.11
CA SER A 5 10.05 -0.88 17.50
C SER A 5 9.55 0.23 18.41
N ALA A 6 9.76 1.49 18.00
CA ALA A 6 9.27 2.62 18.77
C ALA A 6 7.75 2.57 18.93
N PHE A 7 7.06 2.23 17.86
CA PHE A 7 5.60 2.11 17.87
C PHE A 7 5.17 1.00 18.82
N SER A 8 5.82 -0.15 18.72
CA SER A 8 5.49 -1.30 19.55
C SER A 8 5.72 -1.04 21.03
N SER A 9 6.76 -0.27 21.36
CA SER A 9 7.11 0.02 22.75
C SER A 9 6.27 1.12 23.39
N PHE A 10 5.43 1.76 22.62
CA PHE A 10 4.60 2.85 23.11
C PHE A 10 3.46 2.38 24.00
N ASP A 11 3.25 1.10 24.11
CA ASP A 11 2.20 0.49 24.93
C ASP A 11 0.82 1.08 24.61
N CYS A 12 0.52 1.14 23.35
CA CYS A 12 -0.75 1.68 22.87
C CYS A 12 -1.59 0.58 22.23
N ASN A 13 -1.65 -0.58 22.90
CA ASN A 13 -2.30 -1.75 22.31
C ASN A 13 -3.70 -1.46 21.78
N TRP A 14 -4.51 -0.72 22.54
CA TRP A 14 -5.83 -0.39 22.08
C TRP A 14 -5.82 0.68 20.98
N ILE A 15 -4.89 1.66 21.07
CA ILE A 15 -4.75 2.69 20.06
C ILE A 15 -4.24 2.08 18.76
N CYS A 16 -3.22 1.24 18.85
CA CYS A 16 -2.65 0.58 17.67
C CYS A 16 -3.70 -0.30 17.01
N GLY A 17 -4.44 -1.05 17.80
CA GLY A 17 -5.52 -1.89 17.27
C GLY A 17 -6.62 -1.07 16.61
N PHE A 18 -7.01 0.02 17.27
CA PHE A 18 -8.04 0.91 16.73
C PHE A 18 -7.58 1.54 15.41
N MET A 19 -6.36 2.06 15.36
CA MET A 19 -5.84 2.71 14.16
C MET A 19 -5.67 1.72 13.02
N ARG A 20 -5.24 0.50 13.32
CA ARG A 20 -5.13 -0.54 12.30
C ARG A 20 -6.50 -0.92 11.74
N GLU A 21 -7.47 -1.10 12.62
CA GLU A 21 -8.84 -1.39 12.20
C GLU A 21 -9.42 -0.26 11.36
N PHE A 22 -9.18 0.99 11.77
CA PHE A 22 -9.62 2.15 11.03
C PHE A 22 -9.01 2.16 9.62
N TYR A 23 -7.70 1.92 9.52
CA TYR A 23 -7.03 1.83 8.24
C TYR A 23 -7.63 0.73 7.37
N GLN A 24 -7.82 -0.46 7.93
CA GLN A 24 -8.35 -1.60 7.21
C GLN A 24 -9.75 -1.31 6.67
N ASN A 25 -10.56 -0.58 7.42
CA ASN A 25 -11.94 -0.31 7.02
C ASN A 25 -12.07 0.85 6.06
N PHE A 26 -11.17 1.84 6.10
CA PHE A 26 -11.37 3.09 5.39
C PHE A 26 -10.30 3.43 4.36
N TYR A 27 -9.08 2.92 4.50
CA TYR A 27 -7.96 3.37 3.65
C TYR A 27 -7.23 2.26 2.93
N LYS A 28 -7.61 1.01 3.12
CA LYS A 28 -6.89 -0.11 2.52
C LYS A 28 -6.96 -0.09 0.99
N HIS A 29 -8.03 0.42 0.43
CA HIS A 29 -8.26 0.38 -1.01
C HIS A 29 -7.95 1.72 -1.64
N PRO A 30 -7.14 1.73 -2.73
CA PRO A 30 -6.70 2.97 -3.38
C PRO A 30 -7.82 3.82 -3.98
N SER A 31 -9.02 3.26 -4.15
CA SER A 31 -10.16 4.01 -4.67
C SER A 31 -10.78 4.95 -3.65
N ASP A 32 -10.20 5.06 -2.48
CA ASP A 32 -10.72 5.89 -1.42
C ASP A 32 -10.77 7.37 -1.79
N GLU A 33 -11.68 8.06 -1.13
CA GLU A 33 -11.87 9.50 -1.31
C GLU A 33 -10.57 10.29 -1.13
N ALA A 34 -9.68 9.80 -0.24
CA ALA A 34 -8.45 10.51 0.09
C ALA A 34 -7.52 10.71 -1.11
N ILE A 35 -7.56 9.83 -2.09
CA ILE A 35 -6.61 9.87 -3.21
C ILE A 35 -7.27 9.97 -4.58
N LYS A 36 -8.59 9.83 -4.67
CA LYS A 36 -9.26 9.81 -5.97
C LYS A 36 -9.09 11.10 -6.78
N ASP A 37 -8.86 12.21 -6.10
CA ASP A 37 -8.71 13.51 -6.76
C ASP A 37 -7.25 13.88 -7.01
N SER A 38 -6.31 13.01 -6.68
CA SER A 38 -4.90 13.28 -6.92
C SER A 38 -4.57 13.10 -8.40
N GLU A 39 -4.26 14.19 -9.09
CA GLU A 39 -3.87 14.13 -10.49
C GLU A 39 -2.54 13.41 -10.67
N GLU A 40 -1.62 13.58 -9.74
CA GLU A 40 -0.35 12.86 -9.77
C GLU A 40 -0.56 11.36 -9.67
N TYR A 41 -1.43 10.92 -8.76
CA TYR A 41 -1.73 9.50 -8.61
C TYR A 41 -2.35 8.94 -9.90
N LYS A 42 -3.32 9.66 -10.47
CA LYS A 42 -3.99 9.23 -11.70
C LYS A 42 -3.01 9.07 -12.84
N GLU A 43 -2.08 10.02 -12.98
CA GLU A 43 -1.09 9.98 -14.05
C GLU A 43 -0.14 8.80 -13.88
N LYS A 44 0.35 8.57 -12.67
CA LYS A 44 1.23 7.43 -12.39
C LYS A 44 0.50 6.11 -12.62
N ASN A 45 -0.76 6.05 -12.20
CA ASN A 45 -1.58 4.85 -12.40
C ASN A 45 -1.78 4.56 -13.89
N ARG A 46 -2.03 5.58 -14.70
CA ARG A 46 -2.18 5.44 -16.14
C ARG A 46 -0.91 4.88 -16.78
N ILE A 47 0.23 5.44 -16.42
CA ILE A 47 1.52 5.00 -16.97
C ILE A 47 1.76 3.54 -16.59
N ARG A 48 1.54 3.18 -15.35
CA ARG A 48 1.73 1.80 -14.90
C ARG A 48 0.84 0.83 -15.67
N PHE A 49 -0.41 1.19 -15.87
CA PHE A 49 -1.37 0.34 -16.57
C PHE A 49 -0.95 0.13 -18.02
N GLU A 50 -0.50 1.19 -18.68
CA GLU A 50 -0.02 1.09 -20.07
C GLU A 50 1.20 0.18 -20.19
N LEU A 51 2.14 0.31 -19.25
CA LEU A 51 3.33 -0.53 -19.23
C LEU A 51 3.00 -1.99 -18.93
N GLU A 52 2.04 -2.24 -18.05
CA GLU A 52 1.59 -3.61 -17.80
C GLU A 52 1.04 -4.26 -19.07
N ASN A 53 0.27 -3.50 -19.85
CA ASN A 53 -0.26 -4.00 -21.11
C ASN A 53 0.85 -4.31 -22.12
N GLU A 54 1.87 -3.46 -22.19
CA GLU A 54 3.02 -3.72 -23.07
C GLU A 54 3.76 -4.98 -22.65
N VAL A 55 3.96 -5.18 -21.36
CA VAL A 55 4.61 -6.40 -20.87
C VAL A 55 3.77 -7.62 -21.19
N GLU A 56 2.46 -7.53 -21.03
CA GLU A 56 1.55 -8.63 -21.36
C GLU A 56 1.73 -9.04 -22.84
N GLU A 57 1.75 -8.06 -23.73
CA GLU A 57 1.97 -8.35 -25.16
C GLU A 57 3.33 -9.00 -25.40
N MET A 58 4.37 -8.46 -24.77
CA MET A 58 5.72 -9.01 -24.93
C MET A 58 5.83 -10.44 -24.46
N LEU A 59 5.05 -10.83 -23.48
CA LEU A 59 5.05 -12.17 -22.90
C LEU A 59 4.12 -13.14 -23.62
N GLY A 60 3.45 -12.67 -24.67
CA GLY A 60 2.62 -13.53 -25.51
C GLY A 60 1.17 -13.65 -25.04
N GLY A 61 0.70 -12.70 -24.22
CA GLY A 61 -0.66 -12.71 -23.70
C GLY A 61 -0.72 -13.21 -22.28
N ASN A 62 -1.91 -13.23 -21.73
CA ASN A 62 -2.11 -13.51 -20.31
C ASN A 62 -2.24 -14.99 -19.96
N SER A 63 -2.08 -15.89 -20.93
CA SER A 63 -2.20 -17.33 -20.69
C SER A 63 -0.88 -18.06 -20.80
N THR A 64 0.24 -17.36 -20.98
CA THR A 64 1.56 -17.97 -21.08
C THR A 64 2.15 -18.23 -19.70
N ALA A 65 3.11 -19.17 -19.64
CA ALA A 65 3.84 -19.44 -18.40
C ALA A 65 4.65 -18.23 -17.96
N GLU A 66 5.21 -17.51 -18.91
CA GLU A 66 6.00 -16.31 -18.65
C GLU A 66 5.13 -15.21 -18.03
N TYR A 67 3.93 -15.03 -18.53
CA TYR A 67 3.00 -14.05 -17.95
C TYR A 67 2.62 -14.45 -16.53
N LYS A 68 2.46 -15.74 -16.25
CA LYS A 68 2.11 -16.19 -14.92
C LYS A 68 3.17 -15.80 -13.89
N ILE A 69 4.44 -15.91 -14.27
CA ILE A 69 5.54 -15.49 -13.39
C ILE A 69 5.47 -13.99 -13.14
N PHE A 70 5.19 -13.21 -14.17
CA PHE A 70 5.03 -11.76 -14.06
C PHE A 70 3.86 -11.41 -13.15
N ASP A 71 2.72 -12.09 -13.32
CA ASP A 71 1.55 -11.88 -12.51
C ASP A 71 1.79 -12.22 -11.04
N ASP A 72 2.50 -13.32 -10.79
CA ASP A 72 2.87 -13.71 -9.43
C ASP A 72 3.81 -12.65 -8.81
N PHE A 73 4.73 -12.12 -9.59
CA PHE A 73 5.61 -11.04 -9.13
C PHE A 73 4.79 -9.80 -8.76
N LEU A 74 3.85 -9.40 -9.61
CA LEU A 74 3.02 -8.24 -9.31
C LEU A 74 2.18 -8.44 -8.05
N THR A 75 1.63 -9.63 -7.90
CA THR A 75 0.83 -9.94 -6.71
C THR A 75 1.68 -9.83 -5.45
N ALA A 76 2.87 -10.40 -5.48
CA ALA A 76 3.79 -10.33 -4.34
C ALA A 76 4.21 -8.89 -4.06
N PHE A 77 4.46 -8.12 -5.10
CA PHE A 77 4.84 -6.71 -4.98
C PHE A 77 3.71 -5.90 -4.32
N TYR A 78 2.48 -6.09 -4.77
CA TYR A 78 1.34 -5.37 -4.22
C TYR A 78 1.05 -5.79 -2.78
N ASP A 79 1.21 -7.07 -2.46
CA ASP A 79 1.01 -7.53 -1.09
C ASP A 79 2.02 -6.88 -0.14
N GLU A 80 3.28 -6.82 -0.56
CA GLU A 80 4.33 -6.14 0.22
C GLU A 80 4.01 -4.66 0.37
N TYR A 81 3.56 -4.04 -0.72
CA TYR A 81 3.25 -2.62 -0.72
C TYR A 81 2.07 -2.30 0.19
N GLU A 82 1.05 -3.15 0.22
CA GLU A 82 -0.08 -2.97 1.14
C GLU A 82 0.36 -2.97 2.59
N VAL A 83 1.24 -3.87 2.97
CA VAL A 83 1.78 -3.92 4.32
C VAL A 83 2.56 -2.65 4.61
N LEU A 84 3.39 -2.21 3.67
CA LEU A 84 4.16 -0.98 3.84
C LEU A 84 3.25 0.22 4.04
N LEU A 85 2.20 0.35 3.26
CA LEU A 85 1.26 1.47 3.39
C LEU A 85 0.58 1.47 4.76
N GLU A 86 0.17 0.30 5.23
CA GLU A 86 -0.44 0.19 6.55
C GLU A 86 0.53 0.59 7.65
N GLU A 87 1.77 0.10 7.58
CA GLU A 87 2.78 0.45 8.57
C GLU A 87 3.11 1.94 8.54
N MET A 88 3.17 2.54 7.36
CA MET A 88 3.40 3.97 7.24
C MET A 88 2.25 4.79 7.82
N TYR A 89 1.02 4.34 7.63
CA TYR A 89 -0.14 4.99 8.24
C TYR A 89 -0.06 4.94 9.75
N LEU A 90 0.28 3.76 10.30
CA LEU A 90 0.38 3.60 11.74
C LEU A 90 1.51 4.44 12.33
N LEU A 91 2.63 4.51 11.63
CA LEU A 91 3.74 5.36 12.05
C LEU A 91 3.34 6.83 12.06
N GLY A 92 2.62 7.28 11.04
CA GLY A 92 2.11 8.64 10.98
C GLY A 92 1.17 8.97 12.13
N ALA A 93 0.28 8.03 12.46
CA ALA A 93 -0.64 8.21 13.59
C ALA A 93 0.13 8.29 14.91
N TYR A 94 1.14 7.46 15.09
CA TYR A 94 2.01 7.50 16.26
C TYR A 94 2.75 8.83 16.36
N ASP A 95 3.30 9.30 15.26
CA ASP A 95 4.03 10.56 15.23
C ASP A 95 3.12 11.73 15.58
N ARG A 96 1.91 11.71 15.06
CA ARG A 96 0.93 12.75 15.37
C ARG A 96 0.61 12.76 16.86
N GLU A 97 0.41 11.58 17.45
CA GLU A 97 0.15 11.46 18.87
C GLU A 97 1.29 12.05 19.70
N ARG A 98 2.52 11.75 19.31
CA ARG A 98 3.70 12.31 19.97
C ARG A 98 3.76 13.82 19.85
N MET A 99 3.43 14.35 18.69
CA MET A 99 3.48 15.79 18.43
C MET A 99 2.46 16.57 19.23
N LEU A 100 1.35 15.93 19.56
CA LEU A 100 0.27 16.60 20.30
C LEU A 100 0.45 16.55 21.82
N ARG A 101 1.43 15.82 22.28
CA ARG A 101 1.77 15.79 23.71
C ARG A 101 2.77 16.90 24.03
#